data_58511ec05ba467eaa32967acd80515d8
#
_entry.id   58511ec05ba467eaa32967acd80515d8
#
_cell.length_a   1.000
_cell.length_b   1.000
_cell.length_c   1.000
_cell.angle_alpha   90.00
_cell.angle_beta   90.00
_cell.angle_gamma   90.00
#
_symmetry.space_group_name_H-M   'P 1'
#
loop_
_entity.id
_entity.type
_entity.pdbx_description
1 polymer ?
#
loop_
_entity_poly.entity_id
_entity_poly.type
_entity_poly.pdbx_seq_one_letter_code
_entity_poly.pdbx_strand_id
1 'polypeptide(L)'
;MIIFKIIIKIICYITLLFSLKFSKKYYIYFKCCLKYIQYYHNLDKKCLECPREIIFNGLNILSREETLDEIIKYNRSISRFGDGEFNIILGKRIGFQEVNIKLIKKLKQVLKSKKKGLLVGIFFPYNNSYLRPFIYKTKKYITNWMEKKKFKILPLIDLHKKYYSSFITRFYIDFKDKSKVPDYIKKLKLIWDKKDILIIEGEKSRLGVGNDLFNNSKSIKRILCPAVNAFNVYDKIIDEARKIDKSILILLALGPTSTVLAYDLYKLGYQVIDVGHIDIEYEWFLRKAKKRIQIDNKYVNEASGNKYKIANFTDTKYYQEIISKILK
;
A
#
# COMPACT_ATOMS: atom_id res chain seq x y z
N MET A 1 -35.97 -20.10 15.00
CA MET A 1 -35.17 -20.74 13.92
C MET A 1 -35.91 -20.78 12.57
N ILE A 2 -37.15 -21.24 12.52
CA ILE A 2 -37.99 -21.33 11.27
C ILE A 2 -38.28 -19.92 10.70
N ILE A 3 -38.70 -18.96 11.54
CA ILE A 3 -39.01 -17.58 11.12
C ILE A 3 -37.82 -16.89 10.49
N PHE A 4 -36.61 -17.10 11.03
CA PHE A 4 -35.37 -16.53 10.47
C PHE A 4 -35.03 -17.12 9.09
N LYS A 5 -35.27 -18.43 8.88
CA LYS A 5 -35.12 -19.07 7.56
C LYS A 5 -36.12 -18.54 6.54
N ILE A 6 -37.35 -18.22 6.97
CA ILE A 6 -38.38 -17.65 6.11
C ILE A 6 -38.02 -16.22 5.72
N ILE A 7 -37.55 -15.39 6.70
CA ILE A 7 -37.11 -14.01 6.44
C ILE A 7 -35.95 -13.98 5.45
N ILE A 8 -34.96 -14.87 5.61
CA ILE A 8 -33.84 -14.99 4.66
C ILE A 8 -34.33 -15.39 3.26
N LYS A 9 -35.23 -16.34 3.16
CA LYS A 9 -35.81 -16.71 1.85
C LYS A 9 -36.60 -15.59 1.19
N ILE A 10 -37.36 -14.83 1.96
CA ILE A 10 -38.11 -13.65 1.46
C ILE A 10 -37.14 -12.55 0.99
N ILE A 11 -36.10 -12.23 1.77
CA ILE A 11 -35.07 -11.27 1.39
C ILE A 11 -34.37 -11.77 0.11
N CYS A 12 -34.07 -13.07 0.00
CA CYS A 12 -33.50 -13.68 -1.19
C CYS A 12 -34.38 -13.52 -2.40
N TYR A 13 -35.70 -13.75 -2.28
CA TYR A 13 -36.67 -13.66 -3.36
C TYR A 13 -36.87 -12.21 -3.82
N ILE A 14 -37.02 -11.26 -2.90
CA ILE A 14 -37.14 -9.84 -3.18
C ILE A 14 -35.88 -9.33 -3.91
N THR A 15 -34.70 -9.76 -3.49
CA THR A 15 -33.43 -9.31 -4.10
C THR A 15 -33.17 -10.02 -5.45
N LEU A 16 -33.68 -11.21 -5.66
CA LEU A 16 -33.65 -11.88 -6.97
C LEU A 16 -34.53 -11.11 -7.97
N LEU A 17 -35.73 -10.64 -7.57
CA LEU A 17 -36.62 -9.80 -8.37
C LEU A 17 -35.97 -8.42 -8.68
N PHE A 18 -35.21 -7.85 -7.74
CA PHE A 18 -34.44 -6.63 -7.97
C PHE A 18 -33.20 -6.85 -8.84
N SER A 19 -32.59 -8.06 -8.80
CA SER A 19 -31.37 -8.37 -9.58
C SER A 19 -31.61 -8.52 -11.07
N LEU A 20 -32.85 -8.78 -11.48
CA LEU A 20 -33.25 -8.75 -12.90
C LEU A 20 -33.17 -7.36 -13.54
N LYS A 21 -33.11 -6.29 -12.71
CA LYS A 21 -32.91 -4.89 -13.15
C LYS A 21 -31.50 -4.33 -12.86
N PHE A 22 -30.65 -5.02 -12.12
CA PHE A 22 -29.31 -4.53 -11.70
C PHE A 22 -28.18 -5.39 -12.24
N SER A 23 -27.04 -4.75 -12.58
CA SER A 23 -25.90 -5.37 -13.25
C SER A 23 -25.37 -6.64 -12.54
N LYS A 24 -24.80 -7.58 -13.35
CA LYS A 24 -24.10 -8.81 -12.94
C LYS A 24 -23.20 -8.70 -11.72
N LYS A 25 -22.71 -7.49 -11.43
CA LYS A 25 -21.86 -7.11 -10.28
C LYS A 25 -22.58 -7.24 -8.93
N TYR A 26 -23.81 -6.77 -8.82
CA TYR A 26 -24.61 -6.86 -7.59
C TYR A 26 -25.10 -8.27 -7.32
N TYR A 27 -25.35 -9.06 -8.37
CA TYR A 27 -25.70 -10.47 -8.27
C TYR A 27 -24.57 -11.30 -7.64
N ILE A 28 -23.31 -11.10 -8.05
CA ILE A 28 -22.15 -11.80 -7.49
C ILE A 28 -21.94 -11.41 -6.02
N TYR A 29 -22.01 -10.11 -5.73
CA TYR A 29 -21.92 -9.59 -4.35
C TYR A 29 -22.98 -10.22 -3.43
N PHE A 30 -24.21 -10.25 -3.92
CA PHE A 30 -25.34 -10.82 -3.18
C PHE A 30 -25.21 -12.33 -3.00
N LYS A 31 -24.79 -13.07 -4.02
CA LYS A 31 -24.54 -14.51 -3.94
C LYS A 31 -23.43 -14.85 -2.93
N CYS A 32 -22.41 -14.00 -2.83
CA CYS A 32 -21.38 -14.11 -1.81
C CYS A 32 -21.92 -13.83 -0.41
N CYS A 33 -22.75 -12.80 -0.25
CA CYS A 33 -23.40 -12.50 1.04
C CYS A 33 -24.36 -13.61 1.48
N LEU A 34 -25.13 -14.19 0.56
CA LEU A 34 -26.03 -15.31 0.86
C LEU A 34 -25.29 -16.58 1.25
N LYS A 35 -24.25 -16.96 0.52
CA LYS A 35 -23.39 -18.08 0.89
C LYS A 35 -22.75 -17.85 2.27
N TYR A 36 -22.35 -16.62 2.56
CA TYR A 36 -21.82 -16.21 3.85
C TYR A 36 -22.84 -16.38 4.99
N ILE A 37 -24.09 -15.93 4.76
CA ILE A 37 -25.18 -16.07 5.75
C ILE A 37 -25.58 -17.54 5.95
N GLN A 38 -25.72 -18.31 4.87
CA GLN A 38 -26.01 -19.75 4.95
C GLN A 38 -24.90 -20.54 5.64
N TYR A 39 -23.65 -20.13 5.43
CA TYR A 39 -22.48 -20.74 6.03
C TYR A 39 -22.41 -20.46 7.53
N TYR A 40 -22.65 -19.22 7.98
CA TYR A 40 -22.70 -18.87 9.42
C TYR A 40 -23.83 -19.58 10.18
N HIS A 41 -24.92 -19.94 9.49
CA HIS A 41 -26.05 -20.60 10.12
C HIS A 41 -25.85 -22.12 10.27
N ASN A 42 -24.93 -22.73 9.52
CA ASN A 42 -24.71 -24.19 9.49
C ASN A 42 -23.44 -24.63 10.25
N LEU A 43 -22.72 -23.70 10.92
CA LEU A 43 -21.43 -24.00 11.51
C LEU A 43 -21.48 -24.07 13.04
N ASP A 44 -21.13 -25.23 13.53
CA ASP A 44 -20.52 -25.43 14.85
C ASP A 44 -19.18 -24.69 14.93
N LYS A 45 -18.84 -24.17 16.11
CA LYS A 45 -17.75 -23.22 16.41
C LYS A 45 -16.32 -23.57 15.92
N LYS A 46 -16.12 -24.66 15.19
CA LYS A 46 -14.78 -25.16 14.80
C LYS A 46 -14.22 -24.67 13.45
N CYS A 47 -14.99 -24.01 12.60
CA CYS A 47 -14.51 -23.63 11.26
C CYS A 47 -14.48 -22.10 11.07
N LEU A 48 -13.60 -21.40 11.79
CA LEU A 48 -13.30 -19.97 11.63
C LEU A 48 -12.51 -19.64 10.35
N GLU A 49 -12.08 -20.63 9.57
CA GLU A 49 -11.18 -20.44 8.42
C GLU A 49 -11.88 -20.25 7.07
N CYS A 50 -13.04 -20.83 6.92
CA CYS A 50 -13.71 -20.95 5.63
C CYS A 50 -14.38 -19.70 5.02
N PRO A 51 -14.92 -18.70 5.79
CA PRO A 51 -15.56 -17.52 5.20
C PRO A 51 -14.60 -16.59 4.44
N ARG A 52 -13.28 -16.66 4.74
CA ARG A 52 -12.26 -15.79 4.12
C ARG A 52 -11.98 -16.21 2.69
N GLU A 53 -11.92 -17.50 2.44
CA GLU A 53 -11.63 -18.06 1.12
C GLU A 53 -12.74 -17.74 0.12
N ILE A 54 -13.99 -17.79 0.56
CA ILE A 54 -15.15 -17.66 -0.35
C ILE A 54 -15.31 -16.24 -0.89
N ILE A 55 -15.02 -15.21 -0.06
CA ILE A 55 -15.24 -13.81 -0.45
C ILE A 55 -14.11 -13.27 -1.32
N PHE A 56 -12.88 -13.73 -1.10
CA PHE A 56 -11.69 -13.21 -1.77
C PHE A 56 -11.05 -14.19 -2.75
N ASN A 57 -11.58 -15.41 -2.92
CA ASN A 57 -11.10 -16.40 -3.90
C ASN A 57 -11.18 -15.92 -5.36
N GLY A 58 -11.84 -14.80 -5.61
CA GLY A 58 -11.90 -14.18 -6.95
C GLY A 58 -10.92 -13.02 -7.16
N LEU A 59 -10.16 -12.58 -6.14
CA LEU A 59 -9.21 -11.48 -6.29
C LEU A 59 -7.92 -11.98 -6.93
N ASN A 60 -7.61 -11.46 -8.11
CA ASN A 60 -6.33 -11.69 -8.78
C ASN A 60 -5.30 -10.67 -8.29
N ILE A 61 -4.48 -11.06 -7.30
CA ILE A 61 -3.38 -10.23 -6.79
C ILE A 61 -2.07 -10.94 -7.06
N LEU A 62 -1.19 -10.31 -7.80
CA LEU A 62 0.17 -10.84 -8.06
C LEU A 62 1.01 -10.84 -6.79
N SER A 63 1.95 -11.78 -6.71
CA SER A 63 2.98 -11.84 -5.67
C SER A 63 3.88 -10.61 -5.69
N ARG A 64 4.72 -10.45 -4.67
CA ARG A 64 5.72 -9.36 -4.62
C ARG A 64 6.72 -9.48 -5.76
N GLU A 65 7.18 -10.71 -6.00
CA GLU A 65 8.15 -11.06 -7.03
C GLU A 65 7.61 -10.75 -8.42
N GLU A 66 6.39 -11.20 -8.75
CA GLU A 66 5.71 -10.91 -10.01
C GLU A 66 5.42 -9.41 -10.17
N THR A 67 5.08 -8.72 -9.07
CA THR A 67 4.87 -7.26 -9.11
C THR A 67 6.17 -6.52 -9.43
N LEU A 68 7.31 -6.95 -8.86
CA LEU A 68 8.62 -6.38 -9.22
C LEU A 68 8.98 -6.67 -10.68
N ASP A 69 8.70 -7.87 -11.19
CA ASP A 69 8.93 -8.21 -12.59
C ASP A 69 8.17 -7.29 -13.54
N GLU A 70 6.90 -6.99 -13.24
CA GLU A 70 6.10 -6.03 -14.02
C GLU A 70 6.69 -4.62 -13.99
N ILE A 71 7.20 -4.15 -12.84
CA ILE A 71 7.82 -2.84 -12.71
C ILE A 71 9.12 -2.78 -13.52
N ILE A 72 10.00 -3.76 -13.34
CA ILE A 72 11.34 -3.78 -13.94
C ILE A 72 11.24 -3.96 -15.46
N LYS A 73 10.52 -5.00 -15.90
CA LYS A 73 10.44 -5.38 -17.33
C LYS A 73 9.75 -4.34 -18.19
N TYR A 74 8.71 -3.67 -17.64
CA TYR A 74 7.85 -2.78 -18.43
C TYR A 74 7.90 -1.32 -17.97
N ASN A 75 8.84 -0.94 -17.08
CA ASN A 75 8.95 0.40 -16.50
C ASN A 75 7.62 0.92 -15.93
N ARG A 76 6.85 0.03 -15.26
CA ARG A 76 5.55 0.38 -14.69
C ARG A 76 5.69 1.29 -13.48
N SER A 77 4.72 2.17 -13.31
CA SER A 77 4.50 2.93 -12.07
C SER A 77 3.66 2.11 -11.09
N ILE A 78 3.73 2.41 -9.80
CA ILE A 78 2.89 1.76 -8.79
C ILE A 78 2.39 2.74 -7.73
N SER A 79 1.08 2.68 -7.47
CA SER A 79 0.39 3.24 -6.29
C SER A 79 0.08 2.12 -5.33
N ARG A 80 0.33 2.30 -4.01
CA ARG A 80 0.13 1.22 -3.04
C ARG A 80 -0.91 1.58 -1.99
N PHE A 81 -1.79 0.61 -1.71
CA PHE A 81 -2.81 0.69 -0.67
C PHE A 81 -2.45 -0.25 0.47
N GLY A 82 -2.09 0.31 1.60
CA GLY A 82 -2.02 -0.36 2.89
C GLY A 82 -3.30 -0.13 3.71
N ASP A 83 -3.23 -0.48 4.98
CA ASP A 83 -4.29 -0.24 5.96
C ASP A 83 -4.54 1.27 6.18
N GLY A 84 -3.50 2.09 6.05
CA GLY A 84 -3.57 3.55 6.15
C GLY A 84 -4.49 4.17 5.11
N GLU A 85 -4.29 3.87 3.83
CA GLU A 85 -5.09 4.37 2.72
C GLU A 85 -6.56 3.95 2.84
N PHE A 86 -6.81 2.69 3.22
CA PHE A 86 -8.18 2.24 3.48
C PHE A 86 -8.80 2.89 4.72
N ASN A 87 -8.01 3.16 5.77
CA ASN A 87 -8.50 3.91 6.93
C ASN A 87 -8.96 5.32 6.52
N ILE A 88 -8.16 6.04 5.74
CA ILE A 88 -8.52 7.37 5.21
C ILE A 88 -9.78 7.29 4.35
N ILE A 89 -9.89 6.31 3.44
CA ILE A 89 -11.11 6.13 2.61
C ILE A 89 -12.35 5.90 3.47
N LEU A 90 -12.20 5.24 4.62
CA LEU A 90 -13.28 4.97 5.58
C LEU A 90 -13.51 6.12 6.58
N GLY A 91 -12.90 7.29 6.36
CA GLY A 91 -13.06 8.47 7.21
C GLY A 91 -12.30 8.40 8.55
N LYS A 92 -11.24 7.60 8.63
CA LYS A 92 -10.41 7.48 9.83
C LYS A 92 -9.02 8.08 9.60
N ARG A 93 -8.64 9.03 10.45
CA ARG A 93 -7.27 9.57 10.45
C ARG A 93 -6.24 8.48 10.79
N ILE A 94 -5.03 8.65 10.33
CA ILE A 94 -3.84 7.90 10.76
C ILE A 94 -2.87 8.85 11.45
N GLY A 95 -1.85 8.32 12.10
CA GLY A 95 -0.96 9.09 12.97
C GLY A 95 -0.26 10.30 12.29
N PHE A 96 -0.08 10.25 10.97
CA PHE A 96 0.63 11.26 10.20
C PHE A 96 -0.17 11.85 9.03
N GLN A 97 -1.45 11.49 8.88
CA GLN A 97 -2.35 12.06 7.86
C GLN A 97 -3.77 12.17 8.41
N GLU A 98 -4.30 13.37 8.41
CA GLU A 98 -5.70 13.65 8.72
C GLU A 98 -6.62 13.26 7.57
N VAL A 99 -7.91 13.17 7.90
CA VAL A 99 -8.95 12.91 6.91
C VAL A 99 -9.17 14.17 6.06
N ASN A 100 -9.08 13.98 4.74
CA ASN A 100 -9.36 15.05 3.77
C ASN A 100 -10.26 14.49 2.67
N ILE A 101 -11.36 15.18 2.38
CA ILE A 101 -12.37 14.73 1.40
C ILE A 101 -11.77 14.65 -0.01
N LYS A 102 -10.90 15.58 -0.40
CA LYS A 102 -10.21 15.53 -1.71
C LYS A 102 -9.30 14.30 -1.80
N LEU A 103 -8.55 14.01 -0.73
CA LEU A 103 -7.70 12.81 -0.63
C LEU A 103 -8.53 11.53 -0.74
N ILE A 104 -9.66 11.43 -0.02
CA ILE A 104 -10.57 10.27 -0.12
C ILE A 104 -11.05 10.06 -1.55
N LYS A 105 -11.50 11.13 -2.23
CA LYS A 105 -11.96 11.05 -3.62
C LYS A 105 -10.84 10.57 -4.55
N LYS A 106 -9.63 11.12 -4.42
CA LYS A 106 -8.46 10.72 -5.20
C LYS A 106 -8.05 9.25 -4.93
N LEU A 107 -7.98 8.82 -3.68
CA LEU A 107 -7.68 7.43 -3.32
C LEU A 107 -8.70 6.46 -3.97
N LYS A 108 -9.99 6.76 -3.90
CA LYS A 108 -11.04 5.96 -4.56
C LYS A 108 -10.86 5.93 -6.09
N GLN A 109 -10.44 7.03 -6.71
CA GLN A 109 -10.15 7.12 -8.13
C GLN A 109 -8.96 6.21 -8.51
N VAL A 110 -7.86 6.27 -7.75
CA VAL A 110 -6.68 5.43 -7.95
C VAL A 110 -7.03 3.95 -7.84
N LEU A 111 -7.78 3.57 -6.80
CA LEU A 111 -8.16 2.18 -6.55
C LEU A 111 -8.95 1.57 -7.73
N LYS A 112 -9.77 2.40 -8.40
CA LYS A 112 -10.57 2.02 -9.58
C LYS A 112 -9.80 2.13 -10.91
N SER A 113 -8.58 2.68 -10.91
CA SER A 113 -7.82 2.89 -12.15
C SER A 113 -7.54 1.59 -12.88
N LYS A 114 -7.74 1.60 -14.20
CA LYS A 114 -7.43 0.49 -15.14
C LYS A 114 -6.31 0.87 -16.13
N LYS A 115 -5.50 1.88 -15.80
CA LYS A 115 -4.41 2.32 -16.67
C LYS A 115 -3.31 1.26 -16.74
N LYS A 116 -2.94 0.83 -17.95
CA LYS A 116 -2.00 -0.28 -18.20
C LYS A 116 -0.60 -0.05 -17.60
N GLY A 117 -0.11 1.18 -17.59
CA GLY A 117 1.23 1.53 -17.08
C GLY A 117 1.29 1.83 -15.59
N LEU A 118 0.14 1.90 -14.90
CA LEU A 118 0.07 2.13 -13.46
C LEU A 118 -0.47 0.89 -12.74
N LEU A 119 0.35 0.28 -11.92
CA LEU A 119 -0.02 -0.84 -11.06
C LEU A 119 -0.75 -0.30 -9.82
N VAL A 120 -1.83 -0.97 -9.41
CA VAL A 120 -2.51 -0.67 -8.15
C VAL A 120 -2.22 -1.81 -7.19
N GLY A 121 -1.31 -1.56 -6.27
CA GLY A 121 -0.94 -2.50 -5.21
C GLY A 121 -1.95 -2.46 -4.07
N ILE A 122 -2.42 -3.61 -3.65
CA ILE A 122 -3.28 -3.76 -2.46
C ILE A 122 -2.72 -4.86 -1.55
N PHE A 123 -3.09 -4.79 -0.28
CA PHE A 123 -2.78 -5.84 0.67
C PHE A 123 -4.07 -6.51 1.12
N PHE A 124 -4.43 -7.64 0.59
CA PHE A 124 -5.55 -8.39 1.14
C PHE A 124 -5.16 -9.85 1.29
N PRO A 125 -5.25 -10.37 2.51
CA PRO A 125 -5.20 -11.80 2.72
C PRO A 125 -6.55 -12.36 2.29
N TYR A 126 -6.57 -13.04 1.17
CA TYR A 126 -7.77 -13.70 0.67
C TYR A 126 -7.77 -15.20 0.98
N ASN A 127 -6.65 -15.77 1.43
CA ASN A 127 -6.56 -17.15 1.87
C ASN A 127 -5.42 -17.38 2.88
N ASN A 128 -5.37 -18.55 3.48
CA ASN A 128 -4.34 -18.92 4.45
C ASN A 128 -2.95 -19.00 3.83
N SER A 129 -2.82 -19.34 2.53
CA SER A 129 -1.54 -19.37 1.83
C SER A 129 -0.91 -17.98 1.75
N TYR A 130 -1.69 -16.93 1.54
CA TYR A 130 -1.21 -15.54 1.55
C TYR A 130 -0.63 -15.14 2.91
N LEU A 131 -1.24 -15.60 4.02
CA LEU A 131 -0.79 -15.28 5.38
C LEU A 131 0.38 -16.16 5.85
N ARG A 132 0.64 -17.28 5.18
CA ARG A 132 1.65 -18.27 5.59
C ARG A 132 3.06 -17.69 5.77
N PRO A 133 3.56 -16.80 4.89
CA PRO A 133 4.91 -16.25 5.00
C PRO A 133 5.12 -15.31 6.21
N PHE A 134 4.04 -14.73 6.76
CA PHE A 134 4.17 -13.71 7.81
C PHE A 134 4.40 -14.31 9.20
N ILE A 135 5.10 -13.55 10.06
CA ILE A 135 5.21 -13.84 11.49
C ILE A 135 3.83 -13.77 12.17
N TYR A 136 3.68 -14.40 13.32
CA TYR A 136 2.40 -14.48 14.04
C TYR A 136 1.77 -13.10 14.32
N LYS A 137 2.57 -12.14 14.80
CA LYS A 137 2.11 -10.78 15.12
C LYS A 137 1.48 -10.09 13.90
N THR A 138 2.12 -10.18 12.74
CA THR A 138 1.64 -9.60 11.48
C THR A 138 0.38 -10.31 10.99
N LYS A 139 0.35 -11.65 11.04
CA LYS A 139 -0.86 -12.42 10.73
C LYS A 139 -2.04 -11.98 11.58
N LYS A 140 -1.87 -11.93 12.90
CA LYS A 140 -2.91 -11.53 13.85
C LYS A 140 -3.42 -10.12 13.55
N TYR A 141 -2.50 -9.18 13.29
CA TYR A 141 -2.86 -7.80 12.93
C TYR A 141 -3.72 -7.75 11.66
N ILE A 142 -3.22 -8.35 10.56
CA ILE A 142 -3.90 -8.35 9.26
C ILE A 142 -5.28 -9.00 9.37
N THR A 143 -5.36 -10.16 10.04
CA THR A 143 -6.61 -10.88 10.29
C THR A 143 -7.62 -10.01 11.02
N ASN A 144 -7.24 -9.46 12.18
CA ASN A 144 -8.14 -8.63 12.99
C ASN A 144 -8.59 -7.36 12.26
N TRP A 145 -7.69 -6.76 11.46
CA TRP A 145 -8.01 -5.59 10.66
C TRP A 145 -9.04 -5.93 9.59
N MET A 146 -8.85 -7.05 8.88
CA MET A 146 -9.78 -7.53 7.84
C MET A 146 -11.14 -7.88 8.41
N GLU A 147 -11.20 -8.60 9.52
CA GLU A 147 -12.47 -8.96 10.17
C GLU A 147 -13.32 -7.73 10.48
N LYS A 148 -12.69 -6.66 10.96
CA LYS A 148 -13.38 -5.41 11.31
C LYS A 148 -13.81 -4.58 10.10
N LYS A 149 -13.21 -4.77 8.91
CA LYS A 149 -13.35 -3.81 7.81
C LYS A 149 -13.74 -4.41 6.48
N LYS A 150 -13.67 -5.73 6.31
CA LYS A 150 -13.92 -6.43 5.04
C LYS A 150 -15.20 -5.99 4.33
N PHE A 151 -16.31 -5.88 5.05
CA PHE A 151 -17.60 -5.49 4.48
C PHE A 151 -17.67 -4.03 4.00
N LYS A 152 -16.83 -3.14 4.57
CA LYS A 152 -16.74 -1.73 4.16
C LYS A 152 -15.79 -1.55 2.99
N ILE A 153 -14.82 -2.45 2.82
CA ILE A 153 -13.78 -2.38 1.80
C ILE A 153 -14.19 -3.13 0.54
N LEU A 154 -14.83 -4.28 0.68
CA LEU A 154 -15.21 -5.13 -0.45
C LEU A 154 -15.99 -4.36 -1.55
N PRO A 155 -16.94 -3.46 -1.25
CA PRO A 155 -17.61 -2.66 -2.27
C PRO A 155 -16.72 -1.68 -3.04
N LEU A 156 -15.52 -1.40 -2.51
CA LEU A 156 -14.55 -0.51 -3.15
C LEU A 156 -13.65 -1.24 -4.15
N ILE A 157 -13.58 -2.58 -4.05
CA ILE A 157 -12.69 -3.45 -4.82
C ILE A 157 -13.42 -3.97 -6.06
N ASP A 158 -12.78 -3.87 -7.22
CA ASP A 158 -13.25 -4.51 -8.45
C ASP A 158 -12.72 -5.94 -8.48
N LEU A 159 -13.59 -6.93 -8.26
CA LEU A 159 -13.22 -8.35 -8.19
C LEU A 159 -12.71 -8.92 -9.53
N HIS A 160 -12.98 -8.22 -10.65
CA HIS A 160 -12.53 -8.62 -11.97
C HIS A 160 -11.21 -7.94 -12.40
N LYS A 161 -10.69 -7.06 -11.56
CA LYS A 161 -9.44 -6.35 -11.83
C LYS A 161 -8.24 -7.13 -11.31
N LYS A 162 -7.15 -7.16 -12.10
CA LYS A 162 -5.84 -7.61 -11.65
C LYS A 162 -5.24 -6.53 -10.72
N TYR A 163 -4.83 -6.93 -9.55
CA TYR A 163 -4.13 -6.11 -8.59
C TYR A 163 -2.69 -6.61 -8.40
N TYR A 164 -1.90 -5.84 -7.69
CA TYR A 164 -0.49 -6.09 -7.45
C TYR A 164 -0.20 -6.07 -5.95
N SER A 165 0.95 -6.57 -5.53
CA SER A 165 1.30 -6.58 -4.12
C SER A 165 1.70 -5.19 -3.63
N SER A 166 1.05 -4.68 -2.58
CA SER A 166 1.53 -3.48 -1.88
C SER A 166 2.75 -3.75 -1.01
N PHE A 167 3.12 -5.03 -0.80
CA PHE A 167 4.26 -5.45 0.04
C PHE A 167 5.60 -5.44 -0.68
N ILE A 168 5.72 -4.88 -1.90
CA ILE A 168 6.99 -4.87 -2.64
C ILE A 168 8.14 -4.19 -1.88
N THR A 169 7.84 -3.26 -0.98
CA THR A 169 8.82 -2.55 -0.16
C THR A 169 8.82 -2.98 1.30
N ARG A 170 8.02 -4.00 1.64
CA ARG A 170 7.97 -4.65 2.94
C ARG A 170 8.51 -6.06 2.78
N PHE A 171 9.80 -6.26 2.99
CA PHE A 171 10.46 -7.52 2.63
C PHE A 171 11.16 -8.22 3.79
N TYR A 172 11.26 -7.60 4.97
CA TYR A 172 12.09 -8.13 6.04
C TYR A 172 11.34 -8.41 7.34
N ILE A 173 10.88 -7.35 8.06
CA ILE A 173 10.47 -7.49 9.46
C ILE A 173 9.21 -8.34 9.67
N ASP A 174 8.31 -8.33 8.70
CA ASP A 174 7.02 -9.01 8.79
C ASP A 174 7.07 -10.48 8.35
N PHE A 175 8.17 -10.96 7.78
CA PHE A 175 8.30 -12.30 7.22
C PHE A 175 9.08 -13.25 8.14
N LYS A 176 8.68 -14.54 8.14
CA LYS A 176 9.36 -15.61 8.90
C LYS A 176 10.68 -15.98 8.28
N ASP A 177 10.63 -16.35 6.99
CA ASP A 177 11.81 -16.71 6.21
C ASP A 177 12.46 -15.45 5.66
N LYS A 178 13.72 -15.28 6.00
CA LYS A 178 14.57 -14.15 5.60
C LYS A 178 15.69 -14.56 4.67
N SER A 179 15.80 -15.84 4.34
CA SER A 179 16.89 -16.39 3.51
C SER A 179 16.94 -15.76 2.12
N LYS A 180 15.78 -15.47 1.53
CA LYS A 180 15.65 -14.87 0.18
C LYS A 180 15.69 -13.34 0.16
N VAL A 181 15.79 -12.67 1.32
CA VAL A 181 15.77 -11.21 1.40
C VAL A 181 16.96 -10.57 0.66
N PRO A 182 18.21 -11.06 0.74
CA PRO A 182 19.31 -10.49 -0.03
C PRO A 182 19.05 -10.48 -1.54
N ASP A 183 18.54 -11.57 -2.10
CA ASP A 183 18.26 -11.66 -3.54
C ASP A 183 17.05 -10.80 -3.93
N TYR A 184 16.06 -10.73 -3.06
CA TYR A 184 14.93 -9.81 -3.24
C TYR A 184 15.38 -8.33 -3.29
N ILE A 185 16.30 -7.93 -2.42
CA ILE A 185 16.87 -6.57 -2.40
C ILE A 185 17.67 -6.31 -3.68
N LYS A 186 18.49 -7.26 -4.14
CA LYS A 186 19.21 -7.15 -5.42
C LYS A 186 18.23 -6.90 -6.56
N LYS A 187 17.15 -7.67 -6.64
CA LYS A 187 16.09 -7.50 -7.64
C LYS A 187 15.40 -6.13 -7.50
N LEU A 188 15.07 -5.71 -6.29
CA LEU A 188 14.43 -4.44 -6.01
C LEU A 188 15.29 -3.25 -6.48
N LYS A 189 16.60 -3.29 -6.25
CA LYS A 189 17.57 -2.28 -6.70
C LYS A 189 17.61 -2.10 -8.23
N LEU A 190 17.20 -3.09 -9.02
CA LEU A 190 17.10 -2.96 -10.48
C LEU A 190 16.09 -1.89 -10.94
N ILE A 191 15.15 -1.49 -10.08
CA ILE A 191 14.16 -0.43 -10.42
C ILE A 191 14.85 0.91 -10.72
N TRP A 192 15.90 1.25 -9.94
CA TRP A 192 16.63 2.51 -10.06
C TRP A 192 18.07 2.35 -10.52
N ASP A 193 18.45 1.14 -10.96
CA ASP A 193 19.81 0.90 -11.43
C ASP A 193 20.17 1.83 -12.58
N LYS A 194 21.28 2.57 -12.43
CA LYS A 194 21.83 3.55 -13.38
C LYS A 194 20.85 4.64 -13.84
N LYS A 195 19.74 4.88 -13.09
CA LYS A 195 18.78 5.94 -13.38
C LYS A 195 19.06 7.19 -12.56
N ASP A 196 18.75 8.34 -13.13
CA ASP A 196 18.58 9.57 -12.38
C ASP A 196 17.28 9.47 -11.59
N ILE A 197 17.31 9.70 -10.27
CA ILE A 197 16.14 9.55 -9.41
C ILE A 197 15.80 10.86 -8.69
N LEU A 198 14.50 11.11 -8.54
CA LEU A 198 13.96 12.15 -7.70
C LEU A 198 13.22 11.50 -6.52
N ILE A 199 13.68 11.74 -5.30
CA ILE A 199 13.02 11.28 -4.08
C ILE A 199 12.14 12.42 -3.55
N ILE A 200 10.82 12.18 -3.43
CA ILE A 200 9.89 13.09 -2.80
C ILE A 200 9.46 12.49 -1.47
N GLU A 201 9.93 13.08 -0.38
CA GLU A 201 9.85 12.49 0.95
C GLU A 201 9.48 13.49 2.05
N GLY A 202 9.03 13.00 3.20
CA GLY A 202 8.89 13.83 4.39
C GLY A 202 10.25 14.28 4.90
N GLU A 203 10.38 15.52 5.35
CA GLU A 203 11.63 16.19 5.78
C GLU A 203 12.49 15.38 6.77
N LYS A 204 11.89 14.43 7.48
CA LYS A 204 12.54 13.57 8.48
C LYS A 204 12.72 12.13 8.01
N SER A 205 12.33 11.79 6.78
CA SER A 205 12.41 10.42 6.26
C SER A 205 13.82 10.01 5.89
N ARG A 206 14.57 10.87 5.18
CA ARG A 206 15.99 10.71 4.81
C ARG A 206 16.26 9.35 4.16
N LEU A 207 15.47 9.00 3.12
CA LEU A 207 15.58 7.70 2.44
C LEU A 207 16.98 7.47 1.88
N GLY A 208 17.57 6.30 2.18
CA GLY A 208 18.89 5.88 1.70
C GLY A 208 20.07 6.60 2.37
N VAL A 209 19.81 7.54 3.26
CA VAL A 209 20.89 8.25 3.96
C VAL A 209 21.52 7.31 4.99
N GLY A 210 22.86 7.21 4.97
CA GLY A 210 23.61 6.34 5.89
C GLY A 210 23.58 4.85 5.51
N ASN A 211 23.07 4.48 4.33
CA ASN A 211 23.14 3.13 3.79
C ASN A 211 23.31 3.13 2.26
N ASP A 212 23.44 1.94 1.66
CA ASP A 212 23.73 1.77 0.24
C ASP A 212 22.49 1.47 -0.62
N LEU A 213 21.28 1.70 -0.12
CA LEU A 213 20.04 1.33 -0.81
C LEU A 213 19.96 1.89 -2.23
N PHE A 214 20.37 3.14 -2.43
CA PHE A 214 20.32 3.83 -3.72
C PHE A 214 21.67 4.06 -4.38
N ASN A 215 22.76 3.42 -3.92
CA ASN A 215 24.11 3.66 -4.44
C ASN A 215 24.30 3.24 -5.90
N ASN A 216 23.43 2.39 -6.44
CA ASN A 216 23.44 2.00 -7.85
C ASN A 216 22.63 2.93 -8.76
N SER A 217 22.00 3.99 -8.24
CA SER A 217 21.42 5.04 -9.06
C SER A 217 22.52 5.95 -9.64
N LYS A 218 22.24 6.58 -10.78
CA LYS A 218 23.17 7.49 -11.45
C LYS A 218 23.28 8.82 -10.71
N SER A 219 22.16 9.39 -10.28
CA SER A 219 22.10 10.60 -9.47
C SER A 219 20.86 10.61 -8.59
N ILE A 220 20.90 11.40 -7.50
CA ILE A 220 19.80 11.58 -6.56
C ILE A 220 19.51 13.07 -6.45
N LYS A 221 18.23 13.43 -6.60
CA LYS A 221 17.66 14.73 -6.26
C LYS A 221 16.54 14.52 -5.24
N ARG A 222 16.27 15.54 -4.39
CA ARG A 222 15.25 15.44 -3.35
C ARG A 222 14.33 16.64 -3.32
N ILE A 223 13.04 16.39 -3.11
CA ILE A 223 12.05 17.39 -2.70
C ILE A 223 11.57 17.00 -1.30
N LEU A 224 11.75 17.90 -0.34
CA LEU A 224 11.31 17.70 1.03
C LEU A 224 9.92 18.28 1.24
N CYS A 225 9.06 17.49 1.86
CA CYS A 225 7.66 17.80 2.15
C CYS A 225 7.38 17.69 3.65
N PRO A 226 6.23 18.16 4.15
CA PRO A 226 5.87 17.98 5.55
C PRO A 226 5.85 16.49 5.94
N ALA A 227 6.42 16.19 7.12
CA ALA A 227 6.40 14.83 7.67
C ALA A 227 4.98 14.37 8.06
N VAL A 228 4.09 15.34 8.30
CA VAL A 228 2.67 15.13 8.70
C VAL A 228 1.79 15.94 7.76
N ASN A 229 0.64 15.37 7.37
CA ASN A 229 -0.36 16.02 6.50
C ASN A 229 0.21 16.51 5.15
N ALA A 230 1.11 15.73 4.53
CA ALA A 230 1.73 16.08 3.26
C ALA A 230 0.71 16.41 2.15
N PHE A 231 -0.52 15.91 2.25
CA PHE A 231 -1.59 16.23 1.31
C PHE A 231 -2.00 17.71 1.31
N ASN A 232 -1.70 18.46 2.37
CA ASN A 232 -2.00 19.89 2.42
C ASN A 232 -1.21 20.73 1.40
N VAL A 233 -0.05 20.23 0.99
CA VAL A 233 0.82 20.86 -0.01
C VAL A 233 0.83 20.09 -1.34
N TYR A 234 -0.19 19.27 -1.58
CA TYR A 234 -0.29 18.37 -2.73
C TYR A 234 -0.08 19.06 -4.08
N ASP A 235 -0.79 20.17 -4.31
CA ASP A 235 -0.72 20.89 -5.58
C ASP A 235 0.66 21.50 -5.80
N LYS A 236 1.31 22.04 -4.75
CA LYS A 236 2.69 22.55 -4.80
C LYS A 236 3.69 21.43 -5.15
N ILE A 237 3.49 20.21 -4.64
CA ILE A 237 4.35 19.05 -4.97
C ILE A 237 4.20 18.71 -6.46
N ILE A 238 3.00 18.68 -7.00
CA ILE A 238 2.75 18.44 -8.43
C ILE A 238 3.44 19.51 -9.28
N ASP A 239 3.30 20.78 -8.92
CA ASP A 239 3.88 21.90 -9.68
C ASP A 239 5.41 21.87 -9.66
N GLU A 240 6.01 21.52 -8.53
CA GLU A 240 7.47 21.36 -8.43
C GLU A 240 7.96 20.16 -9.24
N ALA A 241 7.26 19.03 -9.16
CA ALA A 241 7.59 17.83 -9.93
C ALA A 241 7.48 18.06 -11.46
N ARG A 242 6.57 18.95 -11.91
CA ARG A 242 6.44 19.28 -13.35
C ARG A 242 7.68 19.95 -13.95
N LYS A 243 8.52 20.56 -13.14
CA LYS A 243 9.78 21.21 -13.59
C LYS A 243 10.87 20.19 -13.88
N ILE A 244 10.68 18.93 -13.51
CA ILE A 244 11.68 17.86 -13.62
C ILE A 244 11.53 17.16 -14.97
N ASP A 245 12.65 16.72 -15.55
CA ASP A 245 12.66 15.96 -16.81
C ASP A 245 11.89 14.63 -16.65
N LYS A 246 11.16 14.24 -17.71
CA LYS A 246 10.32 13.03 -17.71
C LYS A 246 11.09 11.72 -17.67
N SER A 247 12.37 11.74 -18.03
CA SER A 247 13.24 10.56 -17.95
C SER A 247 13.63 10.19 -16.52
N ILE A 248 13.46 11.12 -15.57
CA ILE A 248 13.81 10.91 -14.16
C ILE A 248 12.76 10.03 -13.47
N LEU A 249 13.24 8.97 -12.82
CA LEU A 249 12.40 8.10 -12.01
C LEU A 249 12.03 8.78 -10.68
N ILE A 250 10.73 8.87 -10.38
CA ILE A 250 10.25 9.48 -9.15
C ILE A 250 9.97 8.39 -8.09
N LEU A 251 10.58 8.52 -6.91
CA LEU A 251 10.35 7.69 -5.74
C LEU A 251 9.60 8.49 -4.67
N LEU A 252 8.47 7.96 -4.18
CA LEU A 252 7.60 8.67 -3.24
C LEU A 252 7.57 8.01 -1.85
N ALA A 253 7.69 8.83 -0.80
CA ALA A 253 7.59 8.38 0.60
C ALA A 253 6.83 9.40 1.47
N LEU A 254 5.52 9.60 1.19
CA LEU A 254 4.64 10.57 1.86
C LEU A 254 3.32 9.92 2.35
N GLY A 255 3.34 8.62 2.67
CA GLY A 255 2.16 7.88 3.10
C GLY A 255 1.03 7.92 2.07
N PRO A 256 -0.26 8.11 2.47
CA PRO A 256 -1.39 8.12 1.53
C PRO A 256 -1.30 9.18 0.43
N THR A 257 -0.52 10.24 0.66
CA THR A 257 -0.24 11.25 -0.36
C THR A 257 0.59 10.66 -1.51
N SER A 258 1.54 9.75 -1.23
CA SER A 258 2.30 9.04 -2.27
C SER A 258 1.40 8.26 -3.22
N THR A 259 0.38 7.58 -2.69
CA THR A 259 -0.54 6.77 -3.48
C THR A 259 -1.26 7.59 -4.56
N VAL A 260 -1.70 8.80 -4.23
CA VAL A 260 -2.39 9.69 -5.18
C VAL A 260 -1.42 10.47 -6.06
N LEU A 261 -0.24 10.86 -5.55
CA LEU A 261 0.82 11.48 -6.35
C LEU A 261 1.32 10.52 -7.44
N ALA A 262 1.54 9.24 -7.13
CA ALA A 262 1.97 8.25 -8.11
C ALA A 262 1.00 8.17 -9.30
N TYR A 263 -0.30 8.24 -9.05
CA TYR A 263 -1.32 8.24 -10.10
C TYR A 263 -1.27 9.51 -10.95
N ASP A 264 -1.23 10.69 -10.32
CA ASP A 264 -1.30 11.94 -11.08
C ASP A 264 0.01 12.27 -11.80
N LEU A 265 1.17 11.98 -11.20
CA LEU A 265 2.47 12.11 -11.87
C LEU A 265 2.64 11.08 -13.01
N TYR A 266 2.13 9.84 -12.85
CA TYR A 266 2.07 8.89 -13.96
C TYR A 266 1.25 9.45 -15.14
N LYS A 267 0.12 10.09 -14.88
CA LYS A 267 -0.69 10.75 -15.93
C LYS A 267 0.06 11.89 -16.65
N LEU A 268 1.01 12.50 -15.95
CA LEU A 268 1.89 13.54 -16.53
C LEU A 268 3.08 12.94 -17.29
N GLY A 269 3.19 11.61 -17.39
CA GLY A 269 4.21 10.92 -18.19
C GLY A 269 5.45 10.50 -17.41
N TYR A 270 5.48 10.57 -16.08
CA TYR A 270 6.60 10.08 -15.28
C TYR A 270 6.49 8.58 -14.96
N GLN A 271 7.63 7.90 -14.80
CA GLN A 271 7.68 6.64 -14.06
C GLN A 271 7.74 6.97 -12.56
N VAL A 272 6.82 6.41 -11.78
CA VAL A 272 6.66 6.75 -10.35
C VAL A 272 6.50 5.51 -9.51
N ILE A 273 7.29 5.37 -8.46
CA ILE A 273 7.22 4.27 -7.50
C ILE A 273 6.89 4.80 -6.11
N ASP A 274 5.74 4.42 -5.58
CA ASP A 274 5.45 4.59 -4.16
C ASP A 274 6.30 3.59 -3.36
N VAL A 275 7.40 4.07 -2.77
CA VAL A 275 8.35 3.25 -2.03
C VAL A 275 8.03 3.18 -0.52
N GLY A 276 7.28 4.14 0.01
CA GLY A 276 6.87 4.16 1.42
C GLY A 276 8.03 3.90 2.39
N HIS A 277 7.93 2.84 3.19
CA HIS A 277 8.87 2.47 4.25
C HIS A 277 10.09 1.65 3.80
N ILE A 278 10.45 1.67 2.53
CA ILE A 278 11.52 0.81 1.97
C ILE A 278 12.85 0.95 2.72
N ASP A 279 13.24 2.17 3.05
CA ASP A 279 14.50 2.46 3.70
C ASP A 279 14.55 1.93 5.14
N ILE A 280 13.47 2.05 5.88
CA ILE A 280 13.36 1.52 7.24
C ILE A 280 13.39 -0.02 7.24
N GLU A 281 12.75 -0.67 6.27
CA GLU A 281 12.86 -2.13 6.08
C GLU A 281 14.30 -2.54 5.76
N TYR A 282 15.00 -1.73 4.96
CA TYR A 282 16.39 -1.95 4.60
C TYR A 282 17.32 -1.79 5.81
N GLU A 283 17.15 -0.75 6.63
CA GLU A 283 17.87 -0.56 7.88
C GLU A 283 17.66 -1.72 8.86
N TRP A 284 16.43 -2.21 8.99
CA TRP A 284 16.16 -3.38 9.83
C TRP A 284 16.84 -4.64 9.29
N PHE A 285 16.92 -4.79 7.98
CA PHE A 285 17.65 -5.89 7.35
C PHE A 285 19.16 -5.81 7.65
N LEU A 286 19.80 -4.65 7.43
CA LEU A 286 21.24 -4.46 7.69
C LEU A 286 21.59 -4.73 9.15
N ARG A 287 20.72 -4.31 10.07
CA ARG A 287 20.89 -4.51 11.52
C ARG A 287 20.46 -5.91 11.99
N LYS A 288 20.00 -6.78 11.10
CA LYS A 288 19.44 -8.10 11.44
C LYS A 288 18.38 -8.02 12.55
N ALA A 289 17.55 -6.96 12.53
CA ALA A 289 16.58 -6.65 13.56
C ALA A 289 15.54 -7.76 13.71
N LYS A 290 15.29 -8.21 14.95
CA LYS A 290 14.26 -9.22 15.28
C LYS A 290 12.88 -8.60 15.51
N LYS A 291 12.81 -7.29 15.77
CA LYS A 291 11.59 -6.50 15.99
C LYS A 291 11.75 -5.11 15.40
N ARG A 292 10.65 -4.35 15.26
CA ARG A 292 10.69 -2.95 14.84
C ARG A 292 11.43 -2.12 15.87
N ILE A 293 12.52 -1.48 15.46
CA ILE A 293 13.38 -0.61 16.27
C ILE A 293 13.42 0.79 15.67
N GLN A 294 13.69 1.79 16.48
CA GLN A 294 14.01 3.13 16.01
C GLN A 294 15.32 3.11 15.23
N ILE A 295 15.42 3.97 14.23
CA ILE A 295 16.63 4.18 13.43
C ILE A 295 17.08 5.63 13.70
N ASP A 296 18.31 5.78 14.11
CA ASP A 296 18.87 7.09 14.41
C ASP A 296 18.77 8.02 13.20
N ASN A 297 18.43 9.28 13.48
CA ASN A 297 18.28 10.32 12.47
C ASN A 297 17.19 10.09 11.40
N LYS A 298 16.32 9.09 11.55
CA LYS A 298 15.19 8.81 10.64
C LYS A 298 13.86 8.74 11.38
N TYR A 299 12.81 9.18 10.73
CA TYR A 299 11.46 9.06 11.26
C TYR A 299 10.94 7.63 11.10
N VAL A 300 10.67 6.96 12.22
CA VAL A 300 10.09 5.59 12.24
C VAL A 300 8.79 5.60 13.02
N ASN A 301 7.66 5.63 12.32
CA ASN A 301 6.34 5.68 12.95
C ASN A 301 5.84 4.34 13.52
N GLU A 302 6.48 3.23 13.20
CA GLU A 302 6.06 1.87 13.58
C GLU A 302 6.82 1.28 14.77
N ALA A 303 7.90 1.93 15.21
CA ALA A 303 8.66 1.50 16.37
C ALA A 303 8.20 2.24 17.63
N SER A 304 8.32 1.58 18.79
CA SER A 304 8.12 2.20 20.10
C SER A 304 9.31 3.13 20.41
N GLY A 305 9.05 4.27 21.08
CA GLY A 305 10.06 5.25 21.46
C GLY A 305 9.76 6.66 20.94
N ASN A 306 10.67 7.59 21.17
CA ASN A 306 10.49 8.99 20.78
C ASN A 306 10.72 9.16 19.26
N LYS A 307 9.63 9.17 18.51
CA LYS A 307 9.57 9.30 17.04
C LYS A 307 10.12 10.62 16.51
N TYR A 308 10.29 11.61 17.37
CA TYR A 308 10.63 12.99 17.00
C TYR A 308 12.03 13.43 17.45
N LYS A 309 12.71 12.61 18.25
CA LYS A 309 14.08 12.92 18.68
C LYS A 309 15.06 12.59 17.55
N ILE A 310 15.09 13.47 16.57
CA ILE A 310 16.03 13.39 15.45
C ILE A 310 17.15 14.36 15.78
N ALA A 311 18.34 13.83 16.00
CA ALA A 311 19.53 14.64 16.29
C ALA A 311 19.88 15.57 15.12
N ASN A 312 20.66 16.61 15.38
CA ASN A 312 21.22 17.44 14.33
C ASN A 312 21.99 16.56 13.35
N PHE A 313 21.63 16.67 12.08
CA PHE A 313 22.16 15.83 11.02
C PHE A 313 23.02 16.71 10.11
N THR A 314 24.26 16.28 9.85
CA THR A 314 25.29 17.09 9.19
C THR A 314 25.82 16.46 7.90
N ASP A 315 25.07 15.57 7.25
CA ASP A 315 25.49 14.96 5.99
C ASP A 315 25.41 15.95 4.81
N THR A 316 26.57 16.45 4.40
CA THR A 316 26.70 17.43 3.33
C THR A 316 26.13 16.93 2.01
N LYS A 317 26.34 15.65 1.66
CA LYS A 317 25.82 15.03 0.43
C LYS A 317 24.30 15.08 0.39
N TYR A 318 23.66 14.72 1.50
CA TYR A 318 22.19 14.78 1.60
C TYR A 318 21.66 16.19 1.34
N TYR A 319 22.28 17.21 1.92
CA TYR A 319 21.85 18.60 1.72
C TYR A 319 22.07 19.10 0.28
N GLN A 320 23.12 18.65 -0.40
CA GLN A 320 23.38 18.96 -1.82
C GLN A 320 22.37 18.32 -2.76
N GLU A 321 21.79 17.18 -2.39
CA GLU A 321 20.74 16.51 -3.16
C GLU A 321 19.39 17.24 -3.10
N ILE A 322 19.15 18.13 -2.13
CA ILE A 322 17.88 18.83 -1.93
C ILE A 322 17.76 19.98 -2.92
N ILE A 323 16.81 19.83 -3.86
CA ILE A 323 16.52 20.87 -4.88
C ILE A 323 15.35 21.77 -4.48
N SER A 324 14.46 21.30 -3.59
CA SER A 324 13.29 22.07 -3.14
C SER A 324 12.79 21.61 -1.77
N LYS A 325 12.20 22.56 -1.02
CA LYS A 325 11.54 22.31 0.27
C LYS A 325 10.14 22.91 0.23
N ILE A 326 9.12 22.06 0.33
CA ILE A 326 7.70 22.42 0.30
C ILE A 326 7.12 22.11 1.69
N LEU A 327 7.39 22.95 2.67
CA LEU A 327 7.05 22.66 4.07
C LEU A 327 5.75 23.32 4.55
N LYS A 328 5.19 24.27 3.78
CA LYS A 328 3.92 24.97 4.07
C LYS A 328 3.15 25.26 2.79
#